data_89bd8da75bb35cb8232c53a27cb610a3
#
_entry.id   89bd8da75bb35cb8232c53a27cb610a3
#
_cell.length_a   1.000
_cell.length_b   1.000
_cell.length_c   1.000
_cell.angle_alpha   90.00
_cell.angle_beta   90.00
_cell.angle_gamma   90.00
#
_symmetry.space_group_name_H-M   'P 1'
#
loop_
_entity.id
_entity.type
_entity.pdbx_description
1 polymer ?
#
loop_
_entity_poly.entity_id
_entity_poly.type
_entity_poly.pdbx_seq_one_letter_code
_entity_poly.pdbx_strand_id
1 'polypeptide(L)'
;MSEIDQPGAAQAMRRAILGDAYVDAQSADPNPVMGEFSDYVTSMAWGVWARGGALSPRDRSLLVLAMTAALGRMEEFGLHASAKDRTGVTDDELDELLFQIAAYCGAPAGNAAKRTLLAVRAEQSGS
;
A
#
# COMPACT_ATOMS: atom_id res chain seq x y z
N MET A 1 -15.74 21.45 3.67
CA MET A 1 -14.63 20.88 2.89
C MET A 1 -14.38 19.44 3.33
N SER A 2 -14.17 18.58 2.38
CA SER A 2 -13.88 17.18 2.68
C SER A 2 -12.46 17.02 3.22
N GLU A 3 -12.26 16.10 4.16
CA GLU A 3 -10.93 15.79 4.70
C GLU A 3 -9.97 15.26 3.61
N ILE A 4 -10.50 14.61 2.58
CA ILE A 4 -9.68 14.10 1.48
C ILE A 4 -9.07 15.20 0.60
N ASP A 5 -9.52 16.45 0.77
CA ASP A 5 -9.00 17.58 0.02
C ASP A 5 -7.84 18.29 0.74
N GLN A 6 -7.36 17.74 1.86
CA GLN A 6 -6.29 18.33 2.65
C GLN A 6 -4.93 17.71 2.27
N PRO A 7 -4.13 18.38 1.42
CA PRO A 7 -2.88 17.77 0.92
C PRO A 7 -1.87 17.45 2.02
N GLY A 8 -1.82 18.28 3.06
CA GLY A 8 -0.90 18.03 4.18
C GLY A 8 -1.21 16.73 4.93
N ALA A 9 -2.51 16.45 5.14
CA ALA A 9 -2.93 15.23 5.81
C ALA A 9 -2.64 13.99 4.97
N ALA A 10 -2.84 14.07 3.65
CA ALA A 10 -2.54 12.97 2.74
C ALA A 10 -1.05 12.66 2.71
N GLN A 11 -0.19 13.67 2.63
CA GLN A 11 1.25 13.49 2.64
C GLN A 11 1.73 12.88 3.97
N ALA A 12 1.19 13.35 5.08
CA ALA A 12 1.53 12.80 6.40
C ALA A 12 1.14 11.33 6.50
N MET A 13 -0.03 10.97 6.00
CA MET A 13 -0.50 9.57 6.01
C MET A 13 0.38 8.69 5.13
N ARG A 14 0.72 9.15 3.94
CA ARG A 14 1.62 8.41 3.04
C ARG A 14 2.95 8.10 3.73
N ARG A 15 3.53 9.09 4.39
CA ARG A 15 4.80 8.90 5.11
C ARG A 15 4.66 7.97 6.30
N ALA A 16 3.54 8.06 7.02
CA ALA A 16 3.29 7.19 8.17
C ALA A 16 3.21 5.71 7.75
N ILE A 17 2.62 5.42 6.60
CA ILE A 17 2.41 4.05 6.14
C ILE A 17 3.61 3.51 5.36
N LEU A 18 4.16 4.29 4.43
CA LEU A 18 5.25 3.84 3.56
C LEU A 18 6.65 4.10 4.12
N GLY A 19 6.76 5.03 5.06
CA GLY A 19 8.04 5.42 5.65
C GLY A 19 8.69 6.57 4.88
N ASP A 20 9.40 7.42 5.62
CA ASP A 20 10.02 8.63 5.06
C ASP A 20 11.09 8.32 4.01
N ALA A 21 11.89 7.28 4.24
CA ALA A 21 12.97 6.92 3.32
C ALA A 21 12.43 6.56 1.94
N TYR A 22 11.37 5.75 1.89
CA TYR A 22 10.74 5.37 0.63
C TYR A 22 10.15 6.58 -0.08
N VAL A 23 9.40 7.41 0.65
CA VAL A 23 8.74 8.59 0.07
C VAL A 23 9.78 9.57 -0.46
N ASP A 24 10.85 9.82 0.27
CA ASP A 24 11.91 10.73 -0.16
C ASP A 24 12.58 10.22 -1.44
N ALA A 25 12.83 8.92 -1.54
CA ALA A 25 13.42 8.32 -2.74
C ALA A 25 12.52 8.47 -3.96
N GLN A 26 11.20 8.39 -3.78
CA GLN A 26 10.23 8.52 -4.86
C GLN A 26 10.02 9.96 -5.31
N SER A 27 10.41 10.94 -4.51
CA SER A 27 10.18 12.36 -4.78
C SER A 27 11.24 12.99 -5.69
N ALA A 28 12.27 12.26 -6.06
CA ALA A 28 13.45 12.80 -6.74
C ALA A 28 13.30 12.81 -8.27
N ASP A 29 12.33 13.54 -8.80
CA ASP A 29 12.20 13.70 -10.25
C ASP A 29 12.41 15.17 -10.62
N PRO A 30 13.33 15.47 -11.58
CA PRO A 30 13.62 16.84 -11.97
C PRO A 30 12.51 17.50 -12.81
N ASN A 31 11.58 16.73 -13.34
CA ASN A 31 10.49 17.28 -14.15
C ASN A 31 9.35 17.78 -13.24
N PRO A 32 9.05 19.09 -13.23
CA PRO A 32 8.02 19.64 -12.33
C PRO A 32 6.63 19.01 -12.52
N VAL A 33 6.29 18.62 -13.76
CA VAL A 33 4.98 18.00 -14.03
C VAL A 33 4.87 16.65 -13.34
N MET A 34 5.97 15.91 -13.22
CA MET A 34 5.97 14.62 -12.51
C MET A 34 5.72 14.84 -11.01
N GLY A 35 6.23 15.92 -10.44
CA GLY A 35 5.93 16.29 -9.06
C GLY A 35 4.46 16.65 -8.87
N GLU A 36 3.88 17.41 -9.78
CA GLU A 36 2.46 17.74 -9.75
C GLU A 36 1.60 16.48 -9.83
N PHE A 37 1.98 15.55 -10.70
CA PHE A 37 1.27 14.28 -10.83
C PHE A 37 1.33 13.47 -9.52
N SER A 38 2.51 13.38 -8.93
CA SER A 38 2.68 12.68 -7.66
C SER A 38 1.85 13.30 -6.54
N ASP A 39 1.78 14.63 -6.50
CA ASP A 39 0.96 15.34 -5.52
C ASP A 39 -0.54 15.06 -5.73
N TYR A 40 -0.96 15.03 -6.99
CA TYR A 40 -2.35 14.69 -7.33
C TYR A 40 -2.69 13.26 -6.88
N VAL A 41 -1.84 12.29 -7.21
CA VAL A 41 -2.05 10.90 -6.83
C VAL A 41 -2.05 10.75 -5.31
N THR A 42 -1.13 11.40 -4.63
CA THR A 42 -1.06 11.39 -3.17
C THR A 42 -2.33 11.94 -2.55
N SER A 43 -2.80 13.08 -3.03
CA SER A 43 -4.04 13.70 -2.52
C SER A 43 -5.25 12.80 -2.75
N MET A 44 -5.34 12.16 -3.91
CA MET A 44 -6.45 11.28 -4.24
C MET A 44 -6.43 10.00 -3.42
N ALA A 45 -5.31 9.28 -3.43
CA ALA A 45 -5.22 7.96 -2.81
C ALA A 45 -5.03 8.05 -1.29
N TRP A 46 -4.07 8.84 -0.85
CA TRP A 46 -3.75 8.93 0.58
C TRP A 46 -4.70 9.88 1.33
N GLY A 47 -5.38 10.74 0.60
CA GLY A 47 -6.47 11.52 1.16
C GLY A 47 -7.60 10.65 1.69
N VAL A 48 -7.88 9.53 1.01
CA VAL A 48 -8.87 8.56 1.49
C VAL A 48 -8.42 7.94 2.81
N TRP A 49 -7.15 7.59 2.93
CA TRP A 49 -6.60 7.07 4.19
C TRP A 49 -6.68 8.12 5.31
N ALA A 50 -6.35 9.35 4.97
CA ALA A 50 -6.28 10.44 5.94
C ALA A 50 -7.66 10.89 6.45
N ARG A 51 -8.72 10.62 5.68
CA ARG A 51 -10.06 11.06 6.10
C ARG A 51 -10.55 10.37 7.38
N GLY A 52 -9.93 9.27 7.78
CA GLY A 52 -10.38 8.50 8.93
C GLY A 52 -11.67 7.74 8.63
N GLY A 53 -12.71 7.93 9.44
CA GLY A 53 -13.97 7.25 9.25
C GLY A 53 -13.99 5.85 9.85
N ALA A 54 -14.83 4.99 9.31
CA ALA A 54 -15.10 3.67 9.89
C ALA A 54 -13.99 2.63 9.66
N LEU A 55 -13.09 2.88 8.70
CA LEU A 55 -12.01 1.94 8.40
C LEU A 55 -10.69 2.46 8.95
N SER A 56 -10.02 1.66 9.75
CA SER A 56 -8.70 1.98 10.27
C SER A 56 -7.64 1.87 9.18
N PRO A 57 -6.44 2.44 9.37
CA PRO A 57 -5.33 2.19 8.43
C PRO A 57 -5.02 0.71 8.24
N ARG A 58 -5.16 -0.09 9.29
CA ARG A 58 -4.98 -1.54 9.21
C ARG A 58 -5.98 -2.17 8.25
N ASP A 59 -7.27 -1.83 8.41
CA ASP A 59 -8.32 -2.36 7.53
C ASP A 59 -8.13 -1.90 6.09
N ARG A 60 -7.77 -0.64 5.90
CA ARG A 60 -7.48 -0.10 4.57
C ARG A 60 -6.32 -0.83 3.91
N SER A 61 -5.29 -1.16 4.69
CA SER A 61 -4.14 -1.90 4.16
C SER A 61 -4.55 -3.28 3.64
N LEU A 62 -5.36 -4.02 4.39
CA LEU A 62 -5.87 -5.33 3.93
C LEU A 62 -6.69 -5.19 2.64
N LEU A 63 -7.53 -4.17 2.56
CA LEU A 63 -8.32 -3.91 1.34
C LEU A 63 -7.42 -3.58 0.15
N VAL A 64 -6.42 -2.74 0.33
CA VAL A 64 -5.48 -2.38 -0.74
C VAL A 64 -4.72 -3.62 -1.21
N LEU A 65 -4.28 -4.47 -0.30
CA LEU A 65 -3.61 -5.71 -0.66
C LEU A 65 -4.51 -6.60 -1.52
N ALA A 66 -5.76 -6.78 -1.13
CA ALA A 66 -6.70 -7.58 -1.92
C ALA A 66 -6.98 -6.94 -3.28
N MET A 67 -7.19 -5.63 -3.32
CA MET A 67 -7.48 -4.90 -4.55
C MET A 67 -6.30 -4.94 -5.53
N THR A 68 -5.09 -4.71 -5.04
CA THR A 68 -3.90 -4.74 -5.89
C THR A 68 -3.63 -6.14 -6.44
N ALA A 69 -3.86 -7.16 -5.63
CA ALA A 69 -3.76 -8.55 -6.10
C ALA A 69 -4.79 -8.84 -7.19
N ALA A 70 -6.03 -8.42 -6.99
CA ALA A 70 -7.10 -8.62 -7.96
C ALA A 70 -6.80 -7.95 -9.30
N LEU A 71 -6.18 -6.78 -9.26
CA LEU A 71 -5.83 -6.00 -10.45
C LEU A 71 -4.46 -6.38 -11.04
N GLY A 72 -3.74 -7.28 -10.41
CA GLY A 72 -2.42 -7.69 -10.88
C GLY A 72 -1.32 -6.66 -10.64
N ARG A 73 -1.51 -5.77 -9.67
CA ARG A 73 -0.54 -4.71 -9.33
C ARG A 73 0.41 -5.19 -8.25
N MET A 74 1.34 -6.07 -8.62
CA MET A 74 2.22 -6.73 -7.66
C MET A 74 3.26 -5.80 -7.04
N GLU A 75 3.66 -4.74 -7.73
CA GLU A 75 4.57 -3.75 -7.15
C GLU A 75 3.91 -3.08 -5.94
N GLU A 76 2.69 -2.61 -6.09
CA GLU A 76 1.95 -1.98 -5.01
C GLU A 76 1.57 -2.98 -3.92
N PHE A 77 1.21 -4.21 -4.31
CA PHE A 77 0.96 -5.27 -3.35
C PHE A 77 2.18 -5.49 -2.45
N GLY A 78 3.36 -5.61 -3.05
CA GLY A 78 4.60 -5.80 -2.30
C GLY A 78 4.92 -4.63 -1.39
N LEU A 79 4.70 -3.41 -1.88
CA LEU A 79 4.93 -2.19 -1.10
C LEU A 79 4.06 -2.17 0.16
N HIS A 80 2.78 -2.47 0.03
CA HIS A 80 1.87 -2.50 1.17
C HIS A 80 2.12 -3.69 2.09
N ALA A 81 2.51 -4.85 1.55
CA ALA A 81 2.91 -5.98 2.38
C ALA A 81 4.14 -5.65 3.24
N SER A 82 5.08 -4.90 2.68
CA SER A 82 6.28 -4.48 3.41
C SER A 82 5.99 -3.48 4.52
N ALA A 83 4.83 -2.82 4.48
CA ALA A 83 4.42 -1.82 5.46
C ALA A 83 3.69 -2.41 6.67
N LYS A 84 3.62 -3.72 6.81
CA LYS A 84 2.82 -4.40 7.85
C LYS A 84 3.11 -3.90 9.26
N ASP A 85 4.37 -3.59 9.57
CA ASP A 85 4.74 -3.12 10.90
C ASP A 85 4.18 -1.73 11.22
N ARG A 86 3.90 -0.94 10.19
CA ARG A 86 3.34 0.41 10.36
C ARG A 86 1.82 0.40 10.38
N THR A 87 1.21 -0.60 9.76
CA THR A 87 -0.26 -0.70 9.70
C THR A 87 -0.85 -1.60 10.77
N GLY A 88 -0.04 -2.52 11.31
CA GLY A 88 -0.51 -3.50 12.28
C GLY A 88 -1.06 -4.78 11.66
N VAL A 89 -0.94 -4.95 10.35
CA VAL A 89 -1.30 -6.21 9.69
C VAL A 89 -0.27 -7.27 10.08
N THR A 90 -0.73 -8.42 10.51
CA THR A 90 0.15 -9.50 10.98
C THR A 90 0.56 -10.43 9.83
N ASP A 91 1.66 -11.16 10.04
CA ASP A 91 2.08 -12.18 9.07
C ASP A 91 1.02 -13.26 8.88
N ASP A 92 0.35 -13.66 9.96
CA ASP A 92 -0.73 -14.65 9.87
C ASP A 92 -1.89 -14.14 9.02
N GLU A 93 -2.20 -12.85 9.12
CA GLU A 93 -3.25 -12.24 8.31
C GLU A 93 -2.83 -12.16 6.84
N LEU A 94 -1.58 -11.87 6.56
CA LEU A 94 -1.07 -11.88 5.19
C LEU A 94 -1.14 -13.28 4.58
N ASP A 95 -0.79 -14.29 5.36
CA ASP A 95 -0.91 -15.70 4.92
C ASP A 95 -2.36 -16.04 4.59
N GLU A 96 -3.28 -15.70 5.49
CA GLU A 96 -4.70 -16.00 5.31
C GLU A 96 -5.28 -15.25 4.12
N LEU A 97 -4.80 -14.04 3.87
CA LEU A 97 -5.22 -13.23 2.72
C LEU A 97 -4.97 -13.94 1.39
N LEU A 98 -3.90 -14.73 1.29
CA LEU A 98 -3.59 -15.47 0.06
C LEU A 98 -4.72 -16.43 -0.31
N PHE A 99 -5.31 -17.10 0.68
CA PHE A 99 -6.45 -17.99 0.45
C PHE A 99 -7.65 -17.21 -0.07
N GLN A 100 -7.91 -16.06 0.53
CA GLN A 100 -9.03 -15.21 0.12
C GLN A 100 -8.85 -14.71 -1.32
N ILE A 101 -7.63 -14.29 -1.67
CA ILE A 101 -7.30 -13.83 -3.02
C ILE A 101 -7.50 -14.97 -4.02
N ALA A 102 -6.95 -16.15 -3.73
CA ALA A 102 -7.07 -17.28 -4.64
C ALA A 102 -8.51 -17.71 -4.83
N ALA A 103 -9.32 -17.70 -3.77
CA ALA A 103 -10.71 -18.11 -3.81
C ALA A 103 -11.57 -17.20 -4.69
N TYR A 104 -11.33 -15.90 -4.68
CA TYR A 104 -12.19 -14.93 -5.36
C TYR A 104 -11.59 -14.34 -6.63
N CYS A 105 -10.26 -14.38 -6.77
CA CYS A 105 -9.57 -13.82 -7.94
C CYS A 105 -8.88 -14.87 -8.80
N GLY A 106 -8.87 -16.11 -8.35
CA GLY A 106 -8.29 -17.24 -9.08
C GLY A 106 -6.86 -17.57 -8.67
N ALA A 107 -6.44 -18.77 -9.00
CA ALA A 107 -5.11 -19.28 -8.65
C ALA A 107 -3.98 -18.42 -9.19
N PRO A 108 -4.03 -17.89 -10.41
CA PRO A 108 -2.93 -17.03 -10.88
C PRO A 108 -2.71 -15.79 -10.02
N ALA A 109 -3.79 -15.13 -9.58
CA ALA A 109 -3.66 -13.97 -8.69
C ALA A 109 -3.11 -14.39 -7.33
N GLY A 110 -3.60 -15.49 -6.77
CA GLY A 110 -3.10 -16.01 -5.49
C GLY A 110 -1.63 -16.39 -5.56
N ASN A 111 -1.22 -17.05 -6.63
CA ASN A 111 0.17 -17.45 -6.83
C ASN A 111 1.09 -16.23 -6.99
N ALA A 112 0.65 -15.22 -7.74
CA ALA A 112 1.43 -13.99 -7.91
C ALA A 112 1.61 -13.28 -6.56
N ALA A 113 0.53 -13.18 -5.78
CA ALA A 113 0.58 -12.57 -4.45
C ALA A 113 1.52 -13.36 -3.52
N LYS A 114 1.44 -14.68 -3.55
CA LYS A 114 2.34 -15.55 -2.77
C LYS A 114 3.80 -15.29 -3.11
N ARG A 115 4.14 -15.27 -4.40
CA ARG A 115 5.52 -15.03 -4.83
C ARG A 115 6.03 -13.67 -4.34
N THR A 116 5.21 -12.65 -4.48
CA THR A 116 5.57 -11.30 -4.04
C THR A 116 5.74 -11.23 -2.53
N LEU A 117 4.81 -11.84 -1.79
CA LEU A 117 4.89 -11.88 -0.33
C LEU A 117 6.16 -12.58 0.16
N LEU A 118 6.50 -13.70 -0.45
CA LEU A 118 7.73 -14.43 -0.09
C LEU A 118 8.98 -13.60 -0.41
N ALA A 119 8.98 -12.89 -1.53
CA ALA A 119 10.10 -12.00 -1.89
C ALA A 119 10.25 -10.85 -0.88
N VAL A 120 9.14 -10.24 -0.46
CA VAL A 120 9.15 -9.19 0.56
C VAL A 120 9.72 -9.70 1.87
N ARG A 121 9.28 -10.88 2.31
CA ARG A 121 9.77 -11.48 3.55
C ARG A 121 11.26 -11.82 3.48
N ALA A 122 11.73 -12.31 2.35
CA ALA A 122 13.14 -12.61 2.15
C ALA A 122 13.99 -11.35 2.25
N GLU A 123 13.52 -10.26 1.66
CA GLU A 123 14.21 -8.96 1.71
C GLU A 123 14.28 -8.43 3.15
N GLN A 124 13.18 -8.53 3.88
CA GLN A 124 13.12 -8.05 5.27
C GLN A 124 13.99 -8.87 6.21
N SER A 125 14.07 -10.18 6.02
CA SER A 125 14.88 -11.05 6.87
C SER A 125 16.34 -11.11 6.46
N GLY A 126 16.66 -10.80 5.21
CA GLY A 126 18.03 -10.82 4.68
C GLY A 126 18.83 -9.55 4.96
N SER A 127 18.20 -8.52 5.48
CA SER A 127 18.86 -7.23 5.78
C SER A 127 19.51 -7.16 7.18
#